data_9b4dd82248c2fb12b694169d45264fb8
#
_entry.id   9b4dd82248c2fb12b694169d45264fb8
#
_cell.length_a   1.000
_cell.length_b   1.000
_cell.length_c   1.000
_cell.angle_alpha   90.00
_cell.angle_beta   90.00
_cell.angle_gamma   90.00
#
_symmetry.space_group_name_H-M   'P 1'
#
loop_
_entity.id
_entity.type
_entity.pdbx_description
1 polymer ?
#
loop_
_entity_poly.entity_id
_entity_poly.type
_entity_poly.pdbx_seq_one_letter_code
_entity_poly.pdbx_strand_id
1 'polypeptide(L)'
;LFCGAGGSAVGYHRAGFDVVGVDIAPQPRYPFAFVQADALDYCRAHGHEFDAIHASPPCQGYSRMRHLPWLRDREYPMLIDPTRDALNLIGAPWVIENVEDAPLLNGVVLCGTMFGLRVFRHRKFESNVLVLQPPHQKHRVVVG
;
A
#
# COMPACT_ATOMS: atom_id res chain seq x y z
N LEU A 1 1.48 6.35 4.32
CA LEU A 1 2.11 5.57 5.40
C LEU A 1 2.86 4.38 4.81
N PHE A 2 4.01 4.04 5.37
CA PHE A 2 4.92 3.03 4.85
C PHE A 2 5.32 3.34 3.40
N CYS A 3 5.76 4.57 3.16
CA CYS A 3 5.79 5.15 1.81
C CYS A 3 6.93 4.62 0.93
N GLY A 4 7.97 3.99 1.49
CA GLY A 4 9.14 3.56 0.75
C GLY A 4 9.70 4.69 -0.13
N ALA A 5 10.15 4.36 -1.33
CA ALA A 5 10.72 5.34 -2.27
C ALA A 5 9.68 6.24 -2.98
N GLY A 6 8.38 6.13 -2.66
CA GLY A 6 7.34 7.05 -3.12
C GLY A 6 6.68 6.71 -4.46
N GLY A 7 6.68 5.45 -4.87
CA GLY A 7 6.03 5.06 -6.14
C GLY A 7 4.55 5.42 -6.21
N SER A 8 3.77 5.11 -5.17
CA SER A 8 2.35 5.50 -5.08
C SER A 8 2.18 7.01 -4.89
N ALA A 9 3.09 7.65 -4.16
CA ALA A 9 3.07 9.08 -3.91
C ALA A 9 3.11 9.91 -5.20
N VAL A 10 3.91 9.49 -6.19
CA VAL A 10 3.94 10.13 -7.51
C VAL A 10 2.58 10.06 -8.20
N GLY A 11 1.86 8.94 -8.06
CA GLY A 11 0.50 8.79 -8.60
C GLY A 11 -0.49 9.78 -7.96
N TYR A 12 -0.47 9.89 -6.64
CA TYR A 12 -1.31 10.85 -5.90
C TYR A 12 -0.97 12.29 -6.24
N HIS A 13 0.31 12.64 -6.32
CA HIS A 13 0.72 13.98 -6.72
C HIS A 13 0.23 14.35 -8.13
N ARG A 14 0.32 13.41 -9.08
CA ARG A 14 -0.21 13.61 -10.45
C ARG A 14 -1.74 13.77 -10.48
N ALA A 15 -2.43 13.22 -9.48
CA ALA A 15 -3.88 13.40 -9.31
C ALA A 15 -4.24 14.70 -8.58
N GLY A 16 -3.26 15.54 -8.22
CA GLY A 16 -3.46 16.87 -7.62
C GLY A 16 -3.37 16.91 -6.09
N PHE A 17 -2.89 15.85 -5.44
CA PHE A 17 -2.68 15.86 -3.99
C PHE A 17 -1.32 16.44 -3.61
N ASP A 18 -1.27 17.19 -2.52
CA ASP A 18 -0.04 17.46 -1.80
C ASP A 18 0.29 16.27 -0.91
N VAL A 19 1.44 15.66 -1.12
CA VAL A 19 1.76 14.35 -0.53
C VAL A 19 2.84 14.47 0.54
N VAL A 20 2.58 13.87 1.70
CA VAL A 20 3.55 13.66 2.77
C VAL A 20 3.78 12.17 2.93
N GLY A 21 5.03 11.74 2.84
CA GLY A 21 5.43 10.35 3.07
C GLY A 21 5.90 10.11 4.50
N VAL A 22 5.50 8.98 5.07
CA VAL A 22 5.94 8.53 6.40
C VAL A 22 6.50 7.13 6.29
N ASP A 23 7.71 6.94 6.79
CA ASP A 23 8.37 5.63 6.87
C ASP A 23 9.33 5.59 8.06
N ILE A 24 9.50 4.42 8.66
CA ILE A 24 10.43 4.24 9.78
C ILE A 24 11.90 4.29 9.31
N ALA A 25 12.15 3.84 8.08
CA ALA A 25 13.46 3.89 7.45
C ALA A 25 13.65 5.21 6.70
N PRO A 26 14.87 5.76 6.67
CA PRO A 26 15.16 6.96 5.87
C PRO A 26 14.95 6.67 4.38
N GLN A 27 14.28 7.59 3.69
CA GLN A 27 13.96 7.46 2.25
C GLN A 27 14.60 8.60 1.45
N PRO A 28 15.92 8.58 1.20
CA PRO A 28 16.66 9.71 0.61
C PRO A 28 16.23 10.04 -0.83
N ARG A 29 15.48 9.15 -1.47
CA ARG A 29 14.95 9.35 -2.84
C ARG A 29 13.46 9.66 -2.88
N TYR A 30 12.84 9.86 -1.70
CA TYR A 30 11.43 10.22 -1.66
C TYR A 30 11.25 11.63 -2.27
N PRO A 31 10.35 11.81 -3.27
CA PRO A 31 10.34 13.04 -4.07
C PRO A 31 9.53 14.19 -3.46
N PHE A 32 8.88 14.00 -2.33
CA PHE A 32 8.00 14.98 -1.69
C PHE A 32 8.38 15.20 -0.23
N ALA A 33 7.53 15.90 0.53
CA ALA A 33 7.69 16.04 1.97
C ALA A 33 7.76 14.66 2.66
N PHE A 34 8.72 14.47 3.55
CA PHE A 34 8.98 13.18 4.19
C PHE A 34 9.17 13.35 5.70
N VAL A 35 8.57 12.44 6.44
CA VAL A 35 8.71 12.33 7.89
C VAL A 35 9.24 10.93 8.23
N GLN A 36 10.38 10.86 8.89
CA GLN A 36 10.91 9.61 9.41
C GLN A 36 10.28 9.34 10.77
N ALA A 37 9.33 8.42 10.82
CA ALA A 37 8.61 8.06 12.03
C ALA A 37 7.99 6.66 11.91
N ASP A 38 7.57 6.08 13.04
CA ASP A 38 6.63 4.95 13.00
C ASP A 38 5.32 5.40 12.36
N ALA A 39 4.86 4.64 11.36
CA ALA A 39 3.70 5.00 10.55
C ALA A 39 2.39 5.02 11.35
N LEU A 40 2.24 4.10 12.31
CA LEU A 40 1.03 4.00 13.11
C LEU A 40 0.98 5.09 14.18
N ASP A 41 2.09 5.37 14.82
CA ASP A 41 2.19 6.45 15.81
C ASP A 41 1.97 7.81 15.15
N TYR A 42 2.57 8.03 13.99
CA TYR A 42 2.33 9.25 13.21
C TYR A 42 0.86 9.37 12.78
N CYS A 43 0.26 8.28 12.30
CA CYS A 43 -1.15 8.27 11.92
C CYS A 43 -2.07 8.64 13.09
N ARG A 44 -1.85 8.07 14.28
CA ARG A 44 -2.64 8.39 15.46
C ARG A 44 -2.53 9.85 15.89
N ALA A 45 -1.33 10.42 15.78
CA ALA A 45 -1.06 11.80 16.20
C ALA A 45 -1.53 12.83 15.18
N HIS A 46 -1.34 12.57 13.89
CA HIS A 46 -1.47 13.55 12.81
C HIS A 46 -2.46 13.17 11.70
N GLY A 47 -3.03 11.95 11.72
CA GLY A 47 -3.90 11.48 10.64
C GLY A 47 -5.09 12.37 10.35
N HIS A 48 -5.62 13.05 11.36
CA HIS A 48 -6.74 13.99 11.25
C HIS A 48 -6.41 15.30 10.50
N GLU A 49 -5.14 15.55 10.23
CA GLU A 49 -4.66 16.71 9.45
C GLU A 49 -4.73 16.47 7.94
N PHE A 50 -5.03 15.25 7.49
CA PHE A 50 -5.01 14.85 6.09
C PHE A 50 -6.41 14.56 5.54
N ASP A 51 -6.65 14.96 4.30
CA ASP A 51 -7.92 14.71 3.59
C ASP A 51 -8.09 13.25 3.15
N ALA A 52 -6.97 12.52 2.98
CA ALA A 52 -6.96 11.11 2.64
C ALA A 52 -5.65 10.44 3.08
N ILE A 53 -5.70 9.15 3.39
CA ILE A 53 -4.53 8.39 3.85
C ILE A 53 -4.37 7.12 3.01
N HIS A 54 -3.17 6.93 2.44
CA HIS A 54 -2.76 5.67 1.83
C HIS A 54 -1.75 4.96 2.72
N ALA A 55 -1.92 3.66 2.91
CA ALA A 55 -1.00 2.83 3.68
C ALA A 55 -0.61 1.57 2.90
N SER A 56 0.70 1.31 2.82
CA SER A 56 1.24 0.07 2.22
C SER A 56 2.07 -0.68 3.27
N PRO A 57 1.42 -1.29 4.29
CA PRO A 57 2.14 -1.98 5.35
C PRO A 57 2.99 -3.14 4.79
N PRO A 58 4.08 -3.53 5.49
CA PRO A 58 5.01 -4.56 5.05
C PRO A 58 4.29 -5.83 4.60
N CYS A 59 4.59 -6.29 3.38
CA CYS A 59 3.93 -7.44 2.75
C CYS A 59 4.65 -8.78 2.99
N GLN A 60 5.84 -8.77 3.61
CA GLN A 60 6.69 -9.96 3.72
C GLN A 60 6.00 -11.10 4.48
N GLY A 61 5.27 -10.78 5.55
CA GLY A 61 4.50 -11.75 6.34
C GLY A 61 3.33 -12.39 5.59
N TYR A 62 2.83 -11.74 4.53
CA TYR A 62 1.67 -12.19 3.75
C TYR A 62 2.04 -12.77 2.39
N SER A 63 3.28 -12.55 1.93
CA SER A 63 3.75 -13.02 0.63
C SER A 63 3.99 -14.52 0.62
N ARG A 64 3.67 -15.18 -0.50
CA ARG A 64 4.03 -16.59 -0.76
C ARG A 64 5.53 -16.84 -0.64
N MET A 65 6.35 -15.83 -0.86
CA MET A 65 7.81 -15.93 -0.74
C MET A 65 8.29 -16.26 0.69
N ARG A 66 7.49 -16.00 1.73
CA ARG A 66 7.83 -16.38 3.12
C ARG A 66 8.10 -17.87 3.29
N HIS A 67 7.57 -18.73 2.40
CA HIS A 67 7.74 -20.18 2.45
C HIS A 67 9.05 -20.65 1.81
N LEU A 68 9.84 -19.76 1.22
CA LEU A 68 11.16 -20.10 0.71
C LEU A 68 12.07 -20.55 1.86
N PRO A 69 12.90 -21.62 1.67
CA PRO A 69 13.69 -22.24 2.75
C PRO A 69 14.53 -21.24 3.55
N TRP A 70 15.11 -20.23 2.89
CA TRP A 70 15.97 -19.23 3.52
C TRP A 70 15.21 -18.06 4.19
N LEU A 71 13.89 -18.00 4.09
CA LEU A 71 13.02 -17.01 4.70
C LEU A 71 12.08 -17.59 5.77
N ARG A 72 12.05 -18.91 5.90
CA ARG A 72 11.08 -19.65 6.74
C ARG A 72 11.17 -19.29 8.22
N ASP A 73 12.36 -19.00 8.71
CA ASP A 73 12.62 -18.72 10.13
C ASP A 73 12.62 -17.22 10.47
N ARG A 74 12.21 -16.36 9.52
CA ARG A 74 12.11 -14.93 9.74
C ARG A 74 10.72 -14.55 10.22
N GLU A 75 10.67 -13.82 11.34
CA GLU A 75 9.46 -13.17 11.79
C GLU A 75 9.25 -11.84 11.03
N TYR A 76 8.03 -11.61 10.58
CA TYR A 76 7.65 -10.39 9.88
C TYR A 76 6.48 -9.74 10.60
N PRO A 77 6.48 -8.41 10.77
CA PRO A 77 5.38 -7.71 11.41
C PRO A 77 4.08 -7.85 10.61
N MET A 78 3.01 -8.22 11.30
CA MET A 78 1.66 -8.37 10.74
C MET A 78 0.87 -7.09 10.99
N LEU A 79 1.08 -6.08 10.15
CA LEU A 79 0.63 -4.70 10.40
C LEU A 79 -0.69 -4.31 9.71
N ILE A 80 -1.35 -5.20 8.96
CA ILE A 80 -2.61 -4.86 8.27
C ILE A 80 -3.71 -4.50 9.26
N ASP A 81 -3.99 -5.36 10.24
CA ASP A 81 -5.06 -5.11 11.22
C ASP A 81 -4.77 -3.87 12.09
N PRO A 82 -3.58 -3.70 12.67
CA PRO A 82 -3.25 -2.46 13.39
C PRO A 82 -3.34 -1.19 12.52
N THR A 83 -3.01 -1.29 11.22
CA THR A 83 -3.15 -0.17 10.29
C THR A 83 -4.62 0.16 10.05
N ARG A 84 -5.45 -0.84 9.78
CA ARG A 84 -6.90 -0.67 9.59
C ARG A 84 -7.55 -0.03 10.81
N ASP A 85 -7.20 -0.50 12.00
CA ASP A 85 -7.73 0.04 13.25
C ASP A 85 -7.37 1.52 13.44
N ALA A 86 -6.11 1.88 13.20
CA ALA A 86 -5.66 3.27 13.27
C ALA A 86 -6.39 4.17 12.26
N LEU A 87 -6.54 3.72 11.02
CA LEU A 87 -7.23 4.47 9.96
C LEU A 87 -8.73 4.64 10.25
N ASN A 88 -9.39 3.62 10.76
CA ASN A 88 -10.80 3.70 11.14
C ASN A 88 -11.06 4.71 12.28
N LEU A 89 -10.11 4.87 13.21
CA LEU A 89 -10.20 5.86 14.27
C LEU A 89 -10.10 7.30 13.76
N ILE A 90 -9.36 7.53 12.68
CA ILE A 90 -9.21 8.86 12.06
C ILE A 90 -10.49 9.27 11.32
N GLY A 91 -11.17 8.34 10.65
CA GLY A 91 -12.42 8.59 9.94
C GLY A 91 -12.28 9.35 8.60
N ALA A 92 -11.07 9.69 8.17
CA ALA A 92 -10.81 10.23 6.83
C ALA A 92 -10.93 9.13 5.76
N PRO A 93 -11.09 9.47 4.48
CA PRO A 93 -10.90 8.52 3.38
C PRO A 93 -9.54 7.81 3.45
N TRP A 94 -9.54 6.49 3.36
CA TRP A 94 -8.30 5.74 3.40
C TRP A 94 -8.27 4.56 2.44
N VAL A 95 -7.05 4.17 2.07
CA VAL A 95 -6.75 2.99 1.24
C VAL A 95 -5.59 2.21 1.87
N ILE A 96 -5.74 0.90 2.01
CA ILE A 96 -4.65 -0.03 2.34
C ILE A 96 -4.31 -0.84 1.10
N GLU A 97 -3.04 -0.87 0.70
CA GLU A 97 -2.52 -1.68 -0.41
C GLU A 97 -1.65 -2.80 0.13
N ASN A 98 -1.77 -4.00 -0.45
CA ASN A 98 -0.86 -5.10 -0.16
C ASN A 98 -0.82 -6.12 -1.30
N VAL A 99 -0.10 -7.24 -1.09
CA VAL A 99 -0.09 -8.37 -2.02
C VAL A 99 -1.49 -9.02 -2.10
N GLU A 100 -1.76 -9.71 -3.20
CA GLU A 100 -3.08 -10.32 -3.48
C GLU A 100 -3.54 -11.29 -2.38
N ASP A 101 -2.60 -12.05 -1.81
CA ASP A 101 -2.86 -13.03 -0.74
C ASP A 101 -3.01 -12.40 0.66
N ALA A 102 -2.84 -11.09 0.80
CA ALA A 102 -2.97 -10.42 2.09
C ALA A 102 -4.42 -10.42 2.60
N PRO A 103 -4.64 -10.47 3.93
CA PRO A 103 -5.97 -10.53 4.53
C PRO A 103 -6.70 -9.18 4.51
N LEU A 104 -6.76 -8.54 3.35
CA LEU A 104 -7.54 -7.33 3.13
C LEU A 104 -9.02 -7.66 2.97
N LEU A 105 -9.88 -6.91 3.63
CA LEU A 105 -11.32 -7.11 3.68
C LEU A 105 -11.98 -6.46 2.45
N ASN A 106 -12.90 -7.18 1.79
CA ASN A 106 -13.67 -6.66 0.65
C ASN A 106 -12.83 -5.93 -0.41
N GLY A 107 -11.56 -6.30 -0.51
CA GLY A 107 -10.59 -5.60 -1.36
C GLY A 107 -10.79 -5.89 -2.84
N VAL A 108 -10.49 -4.90 -3.66
CA VAL A 108 -10.40 -5.04 -5.12
C VAL A 108 -8.96 -5.34 -5.53
N VAL A 109 -8.80 -6.18 -6.56
CA VAL A 109 -7.48 -6.47 -7.14
C VAL A 109 -7.27 -5.62 -8.38
N LEU A 110 -6.23 -4.80 -8.37
CA LEU A 110 -5.84 -4.00 -9.51
C LEU A 110 -4.53 -4.50 -10.12
N CYS A 111 -4.42 -4.37 -11.43
CA CYS A 111 -3.24 -4.70 -12.20
C CYS A 111 -2.86 -3.55 -13.13
N GLY A 112 -1.57 -3.33 -13.37
CA GLY A 112 -1.12 -2.26 -14.25
C GLY A 112 -1.73 -2.33 -15.65
N THR A 113 -2.01 -3.52 -16.17
CA THR A 113 -2.65 -3.70 -17.49
C THR A 113 -4.08 -3.16 -17.58
N MET A 114 -4.79 -3.03 -16.47
CA MET A 114 -6.12 -2.40 -16.42
C MET A 114 -6.06 -0.90 -16.75
N PHE A 115 -4.88 -0.30 -16.65
CA PHE A 115 -4.61 1.12 -16.85
C PHE A 115 -3.69 1.38 -18.06
N GLY A 116 -3.57 0.41 -18.97
CA GLY A 116 -2.71 0.53 -20.16
C GLY A 116 -1.21 0.45 -19.87
N LEU A 117 -0.80 0.11 -18.66
CA LEU A 117 0.61 -0.06 -18.29
C LEU A 117 1.13 -1.45 -18.69
N ARG A 118 2.40 -1.52 -19.11
CA ARG A 118 3.08 -2.80 -19.45
C ARG A 118 3.61 -3.49 -18.18
N VAL A 119 2.82 -3.55 -17.13
CA VAL A 119 3.21 -4.13 -15.83
C VAL A 119 2.18 -5.17 -15.41
N PHE A 120 2.64 -6.41 -15.29
CA PHE A 120 1.84 -7.54 -14.77
C PHE A 120 2.04 -7.64 -13.26
N ARG A 121 1.50 -6.70 -12.51
CA ARG A 121 1.61 -6.68 -11.06
C ARG A 121 0.24 -6.50 -10.43
N HIS A 122 -0.22 -7.53 -9.75
CA HIS A 122 -1.47 -7.50 -9.00
C HIS A 122 -1.23 -6.97 -7.60
N ARG A 123 -2.13 -6.09 -7.17
CA ARG A 123 -2.18 -5.59 -5.80
C ARG A 123 -3.63 -5.55 -5.36
N LYS A 124 -3.84 -5.91 -4.10
CA LYS A 124 -5.15 -5.84 -3.46
C LYS A 124 -5.26 -4.55 -2.68
N PHE A 125 -6.42 -3.93 -2.79
CA PHE A 125 -6.73 -2.65 -2.17
C PHE A 125 -7.98 -2.78 -1.33
N GLU A 126 -7.90 -2.43 -0.07
CA GLU A 126 -9.02 -2.27 0.84
C GLU A 126 -9.21 -0.78 1.11
N SER A 127 -10.45 -0.30 1.20
CA SER A 127 -10.74 1.11 1.41
C SER A 127 -12.09 1.31 2.10
N ASN A 128 -12.24 2.43 2.81
CA ASN A 128 -13.53 2.89 3.32
C ASN A 128 -14.30 3.76 2.31
N VAL A 129 -13.74 3.96 1.12
CA VAL A 129 -14.41 4.62 -0.02
C VAL A 129 -14.49 3.69 -1.21
N LEU A 130 -15.39 3.97 -2.15
CA LEU A 130 -15.54 3.17 -3.36
C LEU A 130 -14.28 3.20 -4.22
N VAL A 131 -13.72 2.03 -4.48
CA VAL A 131 -12.64 1.83 -5.45
C VAL A 131 -13.20 1.11 -6.67
N LEU A 132 -13.14 1.78 -7.83
CA LEU A 132 -13.59 1.19 -9.09
C LEU A 132 -12.54 0.22 -9.61
N GLN A 133 -13.01 -0.97 -10.03
CA GLN A 133 -12.17 -1.99 -10.65
C GLN A 133 -12.46 -2.06 -12.15
N PRO A 134 -11.55 -1.57 -13.00
CA PRO A 134 -11.69 -1.72 -14.45
C PRO A 134 -11.65 -3.21 -14.86
N PRO A 135 -12.20 -3.57 -16.04
CA PRO A 135 -12.10 -4.93 -16.56
C PRO A 135 -10.65 -5.38 -16.68
N HIS A 136 -10.37 -6.59 -16.20
CA HIS A 136 -9.04 -7.20 -16.27
C HIS A 136 -8.98 -8.24 -17.40
N GLN A 137 -8.11 -8.00 -18.38
CA GLN A 137 -7.83 -8.97 -19.41
C GLN A 137 -6.88 -10.05 -18.88
N LYS A 138 -7.15 -11.32 -19.21
CA LYS A 138 -6.24 -12.43 -18.88
C LYS A 138 -4.87 -12.18 -19.49
N HIS A 139 -3.84 -12.30 -18.69
CA HIS A 139 -2.47 -12.23 -19.19
C HIS A 139 -2.18 -13.44 -20.08
N ARG A 140 -1.71 -13.19 -21.31
CA ARG A 140 -1.15 -14.23 -22.13
C ARG A 140 0.32 -14.39 -21.74
N VAL A 141 0.65 -15.49 -21.08
CA VAL A 141 2.05 -15.87 -20.82
C VAL A 141 2.57 -16.39 -22.16
N VAL A 142 3.40 -15.62 -22.82
CA VAL A 142 4.21 -16.13 -23.94
C VAL A 142 5.42 -16.78 -23.28
N VAL A 143 5.39 -18.10 -23.15
CA VAL A 143 6.57 -18.87 -22.77
C VAL A 143 7.43 -18.94 -24.04
N GLY A 144 8.50 -18.16 -24.06
CA GLY A 144 9.56 -18.23 -25.06
C GLY A 144 10.68 -19.14 -24.58
#